data_e68cee75f8bafd608a7c9ce76b1bbe9b
#
_entry.id   e68cee75f8bafd608a7c9ce76b1bbe9b
#
_cell.length_a   1.000
_cell.length_b   1.000
_cell.length_c   1.000
_cell.angle_alpha   90.00
_cell.angle_beta   90.00
_cell.angle_gamma   90.00
#
_symmetry.space_group_name_H-M   'P 1'
#
loop_
_entity.id
_entity.type
_entity.pdbx_description
1 polymer ?
#
loop_
_entity_poly.entity_id
_entity_poly.type
_entity_poly.pdbx_seq_one_letter_code
_entity_poly.pdbx_strand_id
1 'polypeptide(L)'
;MAINTITVSGNVGKDAVLRVTPNGKHISSFSLPAKSGFGDNEKTSWLKCKMFGAMAEKLSTAIVKGSKVTVTGEFVIEEWTKQDGSQAQTPTILVRDIDLPPRGTPGNDHPRQQPSSQPQRQQRASTPQPSEPPMDFDDDIPF
;
A
#
# COMPACT_ATOMS: atom_id res chain seq x y z
N MET A 1 30.30 -7.41 -14.59
CA MET A 1 29.47 -6.51 -13.77
C MET A 1 28.43 -7.32 -13.02
N ALA A 2 28.31 -7.09 -11.73
CA ALA A 2 27.25 -7.72 -10.95
C ALA A 2 25.98 -6.88 -11.07
N ILE A 3 24.83 -7.55 -11.24
CA ILE A 3 23.52 -6.91 -11.20
C ILE A 3 23.00 -7.03 -9.77
N ASN A 4 22.74 -5.91 -9.12
CA ASN A 4 22.15 -5.84 -7.81
C ASN A 4 20.99 -4.85 -7.87
N THR A 5 19.80 -5.37 -8.03
CA THR A 5 18.59 -4.53 -8.12
C THR A 5 17.47 -5.18 -7.34
N ILE A 6 16.84 -4.41 -6.50
CA ILE A 6 15.65 -4.78 -5.74
C ILE A 6 14.56 -3.75 -5.97
N THR A 7 13.33 -4.21 -6.13
CA THR A 7 12.14 -3.37 -6.22
C THR A 7 11.15 -3.79 -5.14
N VAL A 8 10.75 -2.85 -4.31
CA VAL A 8 9.81 -3.09 -3.21
C VAL A 8 8.75 -2.01 -3.20
N SER A 9 7.50 -2.43 -3.05
CA SER A 9 6.36 -1.55 -2.89
C SER A 9 5.71 -1.77 -1.54
N GLY A 10 5.33 -0.71 -0.88
CA GLY A 10 4.66 -0.79 0.43
C GLY A 10 4.32 0.58 1.00
N ASN A 11 3.76 0.56 2.19
CA ASN A 11 3.44 1.78 2.91
C ASN A 11 4.57 2.14 3.87
N VAL A 12 5.04 3.37 3.80
CA VAL A 12 6.12 3.87 4.64
C VAL A 12 5.74 3.74 6.12
N GLY A 13 6.64 3.15 6.90
CA GLY A 13 6.41 2.90 8.32
C GLY A 13 6.69 4.10 9.23
N LYS A 14 7.56 5.01 8.80
CA LYS A 14 7.90 6.25 9.50
C LYS A 14 8.18 7.34 8.48
N ASP A 15 7.97 8.59 8.89
CA ASP A 15 8.33 9.74 8.09
C ASP A 15 9.81 9.68 7.68
N ALA A 16 10.10 10.13 6.47
CA ALA A 16 11.48 10.21 6.00
C ALA A 16 12.25 11.24 6.83
N VAL A 17 13.44 10.86 7.24
CA VAL A 17 14.35 11.73 7.99
C VAL A 17 15.44 12.23 7.07
N LEU A 18 15.50 13.53 6.88
CA LEU A 18 16.55 14.18 6.11
C LEU A 18 17.72 14.53 7.02
N ARG A 19 18.92 14.13 6.59
CA ARG A 19 20.18 14.50 7.24
C ARG A 19 21.12 15.11 6.21
N VAL A 20 21.91 16.04 6.66
CA VAL A 20 22.99 16.65 5.86
C VAL A 20 24.32 16.17 6.43
N THR A 21 25.15 15.59 5.57
CA THR A 21 26.50 15.18 5.97
C THR A 21 27.41 16.40 6.13
N PRO A 22 28.55 16.28 6.86
CA PRO A 22 29.54 17.36 6.94
C PRO A 22 30.06 17.83 5.57
N ASN A 23 29.97 16.98 4.55
CA ASN A 23 30.34 17.32 3.17
C ASN A 23 29.22 18.02 2.39
N GLY A 24 28.10 18.37 3.03
CA GLY A 24 26.98 19.03 2.38
C GLY A 24 26.06 18.11 1.56
N LYS A 25 26.20 16.81 1.66
CA LYS A 25 25.33 15.85 0.97
C LYS A 25 24.06 15.61 1.75
N HIS A 26 22.93 15.70 1.08
CA HIS A 26 21.64 15.34 1.65
C HIS A 26 21.42 13.83 1.61
N ILE A 27 21.03 13.25 2.73
CA ILE A 27 20.65 11.84 2.85
C ILE A 27 19.30 11.77 3.54
N SER A 28 18.33 11.16 2.90
CA SER A 28 17.04 10.89 3.49
C SER A 28 16.87 9.39 3.71
N SER A 29 16.36 9.01 4.84
CA SER A 29 16.09 7.60 5.16
C SER A 29 14.67 7.39 5.68
N PHE A 30 14.07 6.30 5.27
CA PHE A 30 12.76 5.87 5.74
C PHE A 30 12.70 4.35 5.80
N SER A 31 11.68 3.81 6.46
CA SER A 31 11.46 2.38 6.59
C SER A 31 10.31 1.92 5.69
N LEU A 32 10.53 0.83 4.99
CA LEU A 32 9.55 0.23 4.08
C LEU A 32 9.35 -1.24 4.43
N PRO A 33 8.13 -1.71 4.66
CA PRO A 33 7.86 -3.11 4.90
C PRO A 33 7.80 -3.87 3.59
N ALA A 34 8.60 -4.91 3.48
CA ALA A 34 8.52 -5.89 2.41
C ALA A 34 7.74 -7.11 2.90
N LYS A 35 6.63 -7.39 2.30
CA LYS A 35 5.81 -8.55 2.61
C LYS A 35 6.17 -9.72 1.71
N SER A 36 6.30 -10.89 2.29
CA SER A 36 6.55 -12.14 1.58
C SER A 36 5.70 -13.27 2.13
N GLY A 37 5.33 -14.21 1.27
CA GLY A 37 4.45 -15.32 1.63
C GLY A 37 2.97 -15.02 1.45
N PHE A 38 2.15 -15.99 1.80
CA PHE A 38 0.69 -15.91 1.67
C PHE A 38 0.01 -16.49 2.90
N GLY A 39 -1.13 -15.93 3.26
CA GLY A 39 -1.94 -16.41 4.37
C GLY A 39 -1.18 -16.42 5.69
N ASP A 40 -1.25 -17.53 6.41
CA ASP A 40 -0.62 -17.68 7.73
C ASP A 40 0.91 -17.67 7.69
N ASN A 41 1.51 -17.79 6.50
CA ASN A 41 2.95 -17.73 6.29
C ASN A 41 3.45 -16.34 5.84
N GLU A 42 2.60 -15.33 5.87
CA GLU A 42 3.01 -13.97 5.53
C GLU A 42 4.04 -13.46 6.54
N LYS A 43 5.17 -13.00 6.04
CA LYS A 43 6.22 -12.36 6.84
C LYS A 43 6.44 -10.95 6.35
N THR A 44 6.63 -10.05 7.29
CA THR A 44 6.99 -8.67 6.99
C THR A 44 8.45 -8.43 7.38
N SER A 45 9.25 -8.02 6.42
CA SER A 45 10.64 -7.63 6.63
C SER A 45 10.76 -6.11 6.49
N TRP A 46 11.30 -5.46 7.49
CA TRP A 46 11.50 -4.02 7.47
C TRP A 46 12.83 -3.68 6.80
N LEU A 47 12.74 -2.94 5.71
CA LEU A 47 13.88 -2.48 4.95
C LEU A 47 14.11 -0.99 5.20
N LYS A 48 15.36 -0.62 5.34
CA LYS A 48 15.76 0.78 5.41
C LYS A 48 16.04 1.28 4.00
N CYS A 49 15.39 2.35 3.61
CA CYS A 49 15.61 2.98 2.31
C CYS A 49 16.42 4.26 2.51
N LYS A 50 17.46 4.44 1.72
CA LYS A 50 18.29 5.64 1.73
C LYS A 50 18.27 6.30 0.37
N MET A 51 17.96 7.58 0.36
CA MET A 51 18.07 8.45 -0.81
C MET A 51 19.19 9.44 -0.63
N PHE A 52 19.81 9.84 -1.72
CA PHE A 52 20.96 10.73 -1.71
C PHE A 52 20.76 11.95 -2.60
N GLY A 53 21.39 13.04 -2.26
CA GLY A 53 21.46 14.25 -3.07
C GLY A 53 20.11 14.96 -3.24
N ALA A 54 19.86 15.47 -4.43
CA ALA A 54 18.64 16.22 -4.76
C ALA A 54 17.36 15.42 -4.57
N MET A 55 17.40 14.11 -4.79
CA MET A 55 16.25 13.23 -4.55
C MET A 55 15.90 13.21 -3.06
N ALA A 56 16.89 13.10 -2.19
CA ALA A 56 16.68 13.13 -0.74
C ALA A 56 16.07 14.47 -0.29
N GLU A 57 16.58 15.58 -0.80
CA GLU A 57 16.08 16.90 -0.46
C GLU A 57 14.65 17.13 -0.92
N LYS A 58 14.35 16.80 -2.17
CA LYS A 58 13.02 17.07 -2.75
C LYS A 58 11.93 16.13 -2.24
N LEU A 59 12.26 14.87 -2.02
CA LEU A 59 11.26 13.84 -1.71
C LEU A 59 11.09 13.56 -0.23
N SER A 60 12.00 13.99 0.63
CA SER A 60 11.92 13.75 2.07
C SER A 60 10.63 14.28 2.69
N THR A 61 10.14 15.42 2.23
CA THR A 61 8.88 16.02 2.70
C THR A 61 7.63 15.34 2.15
N ALA A 62 7.75 14.65 1.02
CA ALA A 62 6.65 13.92 0.39
C ALA A 62 6.48 12.52 0.97
N ILE A 63 7.52 11.95 1.54
CA ILE A 63 7.52 10.60 2.11
C ILE A 63 7.18 10.69 3.59
N VAL A 64 5.91 10.49 3.90
CA VAL A 64 5.39 10.48 5.27
C VAL A 64 4.86 9.10 5.62
N LYS A 65 4.73 8.85 6.91
CA LYS A 65 4.15 7.60 7.41
C LYS A 65 2.81 7.30 6.74
N GLY A 66 2.67 6.07 6.25
CA GLY A 66 1.47 5.61 5.57
C GLY A 66 1.44 5.87 4.05
N SER A 67 2.36 6.67 3.51
CA SER A 67 2.47 6.87 2.07
C SER A 67 2.81 5.57 1.37
N LYS A 68 2.10 5.26 0.29
CA LYS A 68 2.44 4.14 -0.57
C LYS A 68 3.54 4.56 -1.53
N VAL A 69 4.62 3.81 -1.52
CA VAL A 69 5.77 4.08 -2.40
C VAL A 69 6.24 2.79 -3.06
N THR A 70 6.80 2.93 -4.23
CA THR A 70 7.55 1.86 -4.90
C THR A 70 8.99 2.33 -5.06
N VAL A 71 9.91 1.55 -4.56
CA VAL A 71 11.32 1.88 -4.53
C VAL A 71 12.10 0.86 -5.34
N THR A 72 12.99 1.35 -6.18
CA THR A 72 13.96 0.52 -6.90
C THR A 72 15.37 1.01 -6.59
N GLY A 73 16.26 0.10 -6.31
CA GLY A 73 17.64 0.44 -6.00
C GLY A 73 18.53 -0.77 -5.76
N GLU A 74 19.65 -0.53 -5.15
CA GLU A 74 20.60 -1.58 -4.79
C GLU A 74 20.31 -2.11 -3.39
N PHE A 75 20.39 -3.42 -3.24
CA PHE A 75 20.25 -4.06 -1.94
C PHE A 75 21.63 -4.16 -1.28
N VAL A 76 21.71 -3.70 -0.05
CA VAL A 76 22.94 -3.74 0.77
C VAL A 76 22.57 -4.13 2.19
N ILE A 77 23.41 -4.93 2.82
CA ILE A 77 23.32 -5.17 4.27
C ILE A 77 24.30 -4.24 4.95
N GLU A 78 23.81 -3.27 5.70
CA GLU A 78 24.64 -2.39 6.52
C GLU A 78 24.95 -3.05 7.85
N GLU A 79 26.21 -3.15 8.17
CA GLU A 79 26.67 -3.62 9.48
C GLU A 79 27.01 -2.42 10.38
N TRP A 80 26.57 -2.49 11.60
CA TRP A 80 26.86 -1.46 12.58
C TRP A 80 26.98 -2.05 13.98
N THR A 81 27.73 -1.38 14.83
CA THR A 81 27.94 -1.80 16.21
C THR A 81 26.95 -1.08 17.12
N LYS A 82 26.21 -1.84 17.90
CA LYS A 82 25.33 -1.30 18.94
C LYS A 82 26.16 -0.73 20.10
N GLN A 83 25.50 0.05 20.94
CA GLN A 83 26.14 0.62 22.13
C GLN A 83 26.63 -0.43 23.13
N ASP A 84 26.06 -1.62 23.11
CA ASP A 84 26.46 -2.76 23.95
C ASP A 84 27.66 -3.55 23.38
N GLY A 85 28.20 -3.13 22.24
CA GLY A 85 29.32 -3.79 21.55
C GLY A 85 28.92 -4.92 20.62
N SER A 86 27.65 -5.31 20.55
CA SER A 86 27.18 -6.32 19.62
C SER A 86 27.04 -5.76 18.19
N GLN A 87 27.29 -6.61 17.20
CA GLN A 87 27.07 -6.24 15.80
C GLN A 87 25.62 -6.44 15.40
N ALA A 88 25.10 -5.49 14.65
CA ALA A 88 23.78 -5.56 14.06
C ALA A 88 23.86 -5.37 12.55
N GLN A 89 22.94 -5.99 11.85
CA GLN A 89 22.79 -5.90 10.42
C GLN A 89 21.45 -5.28 10.08
N THR A 90 21.44 -4.38 9.13
CA THR A 90 20.22 -3.75 8.65
C THR A 90 20.12 -3.90 7.14
N PRO A 91 19.11 -4.60 6.62
CA PRO A 91 18.87 -4.67 5.19
C PRO A 91 18.48 -3.28 4.69
N THR A 92 19.24 -2.76 3.75
CA THR A 92 19.14 -1.39 3.26
C THR A 92 18.98 -1.40 1.74
N ILE A 93 18.13 -0.52 1.24
CA ILE A 93 18.01 -0.23 -0.19
C ILE A 93 18.62 1.15 -0.44
N LEU A 94 19.63 1.19 -1.30
CA LEU A 94 20.14 2.44 -1.84
C LEU A 94 19.27 2.84 -3.01
N VAL A 95 18.38 3.77 -2.79
CA VAL A 95 17.32 4.15 -3.73
C VAL A 95 17.92 4.81 -4.96
N ARG A 96 17.61 4.27 -6.13
CA ARG A 96 17.89 4.89 -7.43
C ARG A 96 16.66 5.60 -7.96
N ASP A 97 15.53 4.90 -7.92
CA ASP A 97 14.26 5.40 -8.40
C ASP A 97 13.18 5.17 -7.35
N ILE A 98 12.26 6.09 -7.25
CA ILE A 98 11.11 6.01 -6.37
C ILE A 98 9.88 6.51 -7.10
N ASP A 99 8.82 5.74 -7.03
CA ASP A 99 7.50 6.11 -7.50
C ASP A 99 6.61 6.44 -6.30
N LEU A 100 6.11 7.66 -6.32
CA LEU A 100 5.16 8.17 -5.35
C LEU A 100 3.81 8.32 -6.04
N PRO A 101 2.71 7.93 -5.39
CA PRO A 101 1.41 8.24 -5.93
C PRO A 101 1.29 9.77 -6.09
N PRO A 102 0.61 10.24 -7.14
CA PRO A 102 0.36 11.66 -7.28
C PRO A 102 -0.27 12.15 -5.97
N ARG A 103 0.14 13.33 -5.52
CA ARG A 103 -0.48 13.98 -4.36
C ARG A 103 -1.95 14.20 -4.68
N GLY A 104 -2.77 13.20 -4.34
CA GLY A 104 -4.19 13.40 -4.26
C GLY A 104 -4.44 14.39 -3.14
N THR A 105 -5.29 15.34 -3.37
CA THR A 105 -5.87 16.17 -2.31
C THR A 105 -6.28 15.21 -1.18
N PRO A 106 -5.84 15.43 0.06
CA PRO A 106 -6.28 14.60 1.17
C PRO A 106 -7.80 14.72 1.25
N GLY A 107 -8.50 13.61 0.99
CA GLY A 107 -9.95 13.56 0.97
C GLY A 107 -10.56 13.04 -0.33
N ASN A 108 -9.80 12.74 -1.36
CA ASN A 108 -10.30 12.08 -2.56
C ASN A 108 -10.11 10.55 -2.52
N ASP A 109 -10.35 9.94 -1.38
CA ASP A 109 -11.04 8.67 -1.41
C ASP A 109 -12.50 9.00 -1.76
N HIS A 110 -12.72 9.34 -3.01
CA HIS A 110 -14.03 9.09 -3.55
C HIS A 110 -14.17 7.57 -3.52
N PRO A 111 -15.03 7.03 -2.67
CA PRO A 111 -15.60 5.77 -3.03
C PRO A 111 -16.07 6.03 -4.46
N ARG A 112 -15.61 5.23 -5.38
CA ARG A 112 -16.27 5.14 -6.68
C ARG A 112 -17.72 4.93 -6.33
N GLN A 113 -18.46 6.03 -6.28
CA GLN A 113 -19.86 5.94 -6.52
C GLN A 113 -19.94 5.33 -7.90
N GLN A 114 -20.11 4.03 -7.93
CA GLN A 114 -20.78 3.45 -9.05
C GLN A 114 -21.93 4.40 -9.31
N PRO A 115 -22.05 4.96 -10.49
CA PRO A 115 -23.30 5.56 -10.87
C PRO A 115 -24.30 4.43 -10.75
N SER A 116 -25.01 4.39 -9.66
CA SER A 116 -26.25 3.66 -9.57
C SER A 116 -27.23 4.44 -10.42
N SER A 117 -27.04 4.38 -11.70
CA SER A 117 -28.11 4.52 -12.64
C SER A 117 -28.89 3.21 -12.57
N GLN A 118 -29.47 2.94 -11.45
CA GLN A 118 -30.75 2.26 -11.51
C GLN A 118 -31.67 3.30 -12.12
N PRO A 119 -32.15 3.08 -13.33
CA PRO A 119 -33.37 3.75 -13.73
C PRO A 119 -34.37 3.38 -12.65
N GLN A 120 -34.79 4.38 -11.92
CA GLN A 120 -35.97 4.30 -11.13
C GLN A 120 -37.06 3.85 -12.12
N ARG A 121 -37.26 2.53 -12.24
CA ARG A 121 -38.49 2.01 -12.74
C ARG A 121 -39.51 2.57 -11.79
N GLN A 122 -40.16 3.61 -12.24
CA GLN A 122 -41.44 3.95 -11.70
C GLN A 122 -42.15 2.62 -11.53
N GLN A 123 -42.35 2.25 -10.30
CA GLN A 123 -43.34 1.27 -9.98
C GLN A 123 -44.64 1.82 -10.57
N ARG A 124 -44.91 1.40 -11.78
CA ARG A 124 -46.31 1.39 -12.21
C ARG A 124 -46.97 0.59 -11.14
N ALA A 125 -47.87 1.27 -10.46
CA ALA A 125 -48.78 0.62 -9.55
C ALA A 125 -49.19 -0.70 -10.19
N SER A 126 -48.75 -1.78 -9.58
CA SER A 126 -49.23 -3.08 -9.96
C SER A 126 -50.72 -3.02 -9.83
N THR A 127 -51.41 -3.11 -10.94
CA THR A 127 -52.80 -3.46 -10.96
C THR A 127 -52.96 -4.63 -10.00
N PRO A 128 -53.89 -4.56 -9.05
CA PRO A 128 -54.12 -5.69 -8.20
C PRO A 128 -54.45 -6.87 -9.10
N GLN A 129 -53.55 -7.80 -9.11
CA GLN A 129 -53.78 -9.06 -9.75
C GLN A 129 -55.02 -9.64 -9.07
N PRO A 130 -56.06 -9.98 -9.81
CA PRO A 130 -57.18 -10.67 -9.20
C PRO A 130 -56.62 -11.88 -8.47
N SER A 131 -56.91 -11.96 -7.20
CA SER A 131 -56.56 -13.09 -6.38
C SER A 131 -57.09 -14.35 -7.09
N GLU A 132 -56.15 -15.12 -7.61
CA GLU A 132 -56.50 -16.47 -7.99
C GLU A 132 -57.08 -17.15 -6.75
N PRO A 133 -58.20 -17.82 -6.87
CA PRO A 133 -58.71 -18.58 -5.77
C PRO A 133 -57.62 -19.57 -5.34
N PRO A 134 -57.46 -19.78 -4.06
CA PRO A 134 -56.50 -20.76 -3.60
C PRO A 134 -56.84 -22.06 -4.30
N MET A 135 -55.89 -22.54 -5.08
CA MET A 135 -55.97 -23.92 -5.54
C MET A 135 -55.87 -24.74 -4.28
N ASP A 136 -56.98 -25.28 -3.89
CA ASP A 136 -57.02 -26.38 -2.97
C ASP A 136 -56.27 -27.51 -3.65
N PHE A 137 -55.01 -27.55 -3.37
CA PHE A 137 -54.25 -28.77 -3.59
C PHE A 137 -54.72 -29.70 -2.49
N ASP A 138 -55.74 -30.44 -2.82
CA ASP A 138 -55.97 -31.65 -2.10
C ASP A 138 -54.68 -32.44 -2.10
N ASP A 139 -54.05 -32.40 -0.95
CA ASP A 139 -52.83 -33.16 -0.69
C ASP A 139 -53.11 -34.65 -0.60
N ASP A 140 -53.81 -35.16 -1.56
CA ASP A 140 -53.82 -36.57 -1.80
C ASP A 140 -52.73 -36.95 -2.79
N ILE A 141 -51.51 -36.73 -2.33
CA ILE A 141 -50.37 -37.43 -2.90
C ILE A 141 -50.23 -38.71 -2.09
N PRO A 142 -50.67 -39.84 -2.61
CA PRO A 142 -50.38 -41.12 -1.97
C PRO A 142 -48.90 -41.40 -2.13
N PHE A 143 -48.26 -41.43 -1.06
CA PHE A 143 -46.91 -41.97 -1.00
C PHE A 143 -46.92 -43.49 -0.90
#